data_70995dab5f55b73aaccb5c44bfa565ca
#
_entry.id   70995dab5f55b73aaccb5c44bfa565ca
#
_cell.length_a   1.000
_cell.length_b   1.000
_cell.length_c   1.000
_cell.angle_alpha   90.00
_cell.angle_beta   90.00
_cell.angle_gamma   90.00
#
_symmetry.space_group_name_H-M   'P 1'
#
loop_
_entity.id
_entity.type
_entity.pdbx_description
1 polymer ?
#
loop_
_entity_poly.entity_id
_entity_poly.type
_entity_poly.pdbx_seq_one_letter_code
_entity_poly.pdbx_strand_id
1 'polypeptide(L)'
;VNGKVTLSSASQTTAGQVLVVNGKLMITPDAAEVLQKYACILVNGMIYCPQCLSAVVSARCILNGKLAVYPDDAVLLPGSSIKLDNTFLLRAQSRLYWNEHRFLAVDPRLDTAALAAKGCSFSAPKAILCASLAPALAPLFPDSTELIIVPDGTAVVEDDLELFPAPVWHPSLCAGRCCHPRRERRPAGSDRIPACYR
;
A
#
# COMPACT_ATOMS: atom_id res chain seq x y z
N VAL A 1 -12.43 -16.08 13.25
CA VAL A 1 -11.05 -15.98 12.74
C VAL A 1 -10.54 -14.57 13.00
N ASN A 2 -9.30 -14.44 13.52
CA ASN A 2 -8.65 -13.14 13.70
C ASN A 2 -7.65 -12.90 12.56
N GLY A 3 -7.60 -11.67 12.03
CA GLY A 3 -6.67 -11.26 11.00
C GLY A 3 -7.29 -11.16 9.60
N LYS A 4 -6.62 -11.71 8.59
CA LYS A 4 -7.04 -11.64 7.18
C LYS A 4 -7.62 -12.97 6.72
N VAL A 5 -8.82 -12.93 6.16
CA VAL A 5 -9.49 -14.08 5.54
C VAL A 5 -9.77 -13.75 4.07
N THR A 6 -9.55 -14.71 3.18
CA THR A 6 -9.92 -14.59 1.77
C THR A 6 -10.95 -15.66 1.45
N LEU A 7 -12.08 -15.26 0.87
CA LEU A 7 -13.11 -16.15 0.34
C LEU A 7 -13.02 -16.15 -1.19
N SER A 8 -12.87 -17.35 -1.74
CA SER A 8 -12.83 -17.63 -3.18
C SER A 8 -13.61 -18.90 -3.47
N SER A 9 -13.78 -19.25 -4.73
CA SER A 9 -14.38 -20.53 -5.12
C SER A 9 -13.70 -21.76 -4.52
N ALA A 10 -12.39 -21.65 -4.22
CA ALA A 10 -11.60 -22.71 -3.59
C ALA A 10 -11.81 -22.84 -2.06
N SER A 11 -12.54 -21.89 -1.44
CA SER A 11 -12.76 -21.91 0.01
C SER A 11 -13.71 -23.03 0.40
N GLN A 12 -13.25 -23.90 1.30
CA GLN A 12 -14.07 -24.99 1.81
C GLN A 12 -15.00 -24.47 2.91
N THR A 13 -16.29 -24.75 2.74
CA THR A 13 -17.30 -24.42 3.74
C THR A 13 -18.46 -25.42 3.69
N THR A 14 -19.08 -25.66 4.84
CA THR A 14 -20.29 -26.48 4.96
C THR A 14 -21.51 -25.56 4.96
N ALA A 15 -22.61 -26.00 4.33
CA ALA A 15 -23.85 -25.24 4.33
C ALA A 15 -24.37 -24.97 5.76
N GLY A 16 -24.85 -23.76 5.98
CA GLY A 16 -25.38 -23.31 7.28
C GLY A 16 -24.33 -22.84 8.29
N GLN A 17 -23.06 -22.79 7.94
CA GLN A 17 -22.02 -22.27 8.84
C GLN A 17 -22.16 -20.77 9.07
N VAL A 18 -21.70 -20.32 10.26
CA VAL A 18 -21.52 -18.90 10.58
C VAL A 18 -20.03 -18.58 10.56
N LEU A 19 -19.66 -17.54 9.82
CA LEU A 19 -18.29 -17.04 9.76
C LEU A 19 -18.16 -15.76 10.58
N VAL A 20 -17.25 -15.75 11.55
CA VAL A 20 -16.89 -14.55 12.32
C VAL A 20 -15.46 -14.16 11.99
N VAL A 21 -15.27 -12.93 11.49
CA VAL A 21 -13.96 -12.37 11.14
C VAL A 21 -13.70 -11.10 11.95
N ASN A 22 -12.62 -11.11 12.73
CA ASN A 22 -12.10 -9.89 13.37
C ASN A 22 -10.87 -9.44 12.60
N GLY A 23 -11.05 -8.44 11.72
CA GLY A 23 -9.98 -7.93 10.87
C GLY A 23 -10.42 -7.66 9.43
N LYS A 24 -9.82 -8.33 8.44
CA LYS A 24 -10.07 -8.07 7.01
C LYS A 24 -10.63 -9.30 6.31
N LEU A 25 -11.82 -9.16 5.71
CA LEU A 25 -12.40 -10.15 4.82
C LEU A 25 -12.20 -9.69 3.37
N MET A 26 -11.52 -10.50 2.57
CA MET A 26 -11.36 -10.28 1.14
C MET A 26 -12.23 -11.31 0.40
N ILE A 27 -13.07 -10.83 -0.50
CA ILE A 27 -13.98 -11.66 -1.29
C ILE A 27 -13.53 -11.53 -2.74
N THR A 28 -13.30 -12.64 -3.42
CA THR A 28 -12.97 -12.66 -4.85
C THR A 28 -14.23 -12.79 -5.71
N PRO A 29 -14.22 -12.36 -6.98
CA PRO A 29 -15.41 -12.39 -7.85
C PRO A 29 -16.03 -13.77 -8.02
N ASP A 30 -15.24 -14.83 -7.88
CA ASP A 30 -15.65 -16.22 -8.00
C ASP A 30 -16.25 -16.83 -6.71
N ALA A 31 -16.37 -16.03 -5.64
CA ALA A 31 -16.83 -16.52 -4.31
C ALA A 31 -18.35 -16.60 -4.16
N ALA A 32 -19.15 -16.34 -5.19
CA ALA A 32 -20.61 -16.25 -5.11
C ALA A 32 -21.27 -17.49 -4.45
N GLU A 33 -20.91 -18.69 -4.90
CA GLU A 33 -21.45 -19.94 -4.37
C GLU A 33 -21.04 -20.19 -2.93
N VAL A 34 -19.80 -19.83 -2.57
CA VAL A 34 -19.28 -19.99 -1.21
C VAL A 34 -20.00 -19.07 -0.24
N LEU A 35 -20.25 -17.81 -0.65
CA LEU A 35 -21.03 -16.87 0.17
C LEU A 35 -22.44 -17.36 0.45
N GLN A 36 -23.08 -18.04 -0.51
CA GLN A 36 -24.43 -18.57 -0.34
C GLN A 36 -24.52 -19.72 0.67
N LYS A 37 -23.43 -20.46 0.88
CA LYS A 37 -23.40 -21.57 1.86
C LYS A 37 -23.38 -21.08 3.30
N TYR A 38 -22.91 -19.85 3.58
CA TYR A 38 -22.93 -19.32 4.94
C TYR A 38 -24.34 -18.88 5.33
N ALA A 39 -24.76 -19.26 6.54
CA ALA A 39 -26.01 -18.76 7.14
C ALA A 39 -25.88 -17.28 7.50
N CYS A 40 -24.73 -16.88 8.02
CA CYS A 40 -24.40 -15.50 8.39
C CYS A 40 -22.88 -15.29 8.35
N ILE A 41 -22.47 -14.09 7.98
CA ILE A 41 -21.07 -13.66 8.03
C ILE A 41 -21.01 -12.40 8.89
N LEU A 42 -20.32 -12.47 10.03
CA LEU A 42 -20.11 -11.33 10.92
C LEU A 42 -18.65 -10.83 10.74
N VAL A 43 -18.50 -9.56 10.38
CA VAL A 43 -17.16 -8.96 10.21
C VAL A 43 -17.01 -7.75 11.12
N ASN A 44 -16.04 -7.81 12.01
CA ASN A 44 -15.58 -6.68 12.80
C ASN A 44 -14.29 -6.15 12.16
N GLY A 45 -14.41 -5.09 11.33
CA GLY A 45 -13.28 -4.49 10.63
C GLY A 45 -13.59 -4.10 9.19
N MET A 46 -13.00 -4.76 8.20
CA MET A 46 -13.13 -4.35 6.81
C MET A 46 -13.51 -5.51 5.88
N ILE A 47 -14.43 -5.24 4.96
CA ILE A 47 -14.74 -6.14 3.85
C ILE A 47 -14.26 -5.50 2.54
N TYR A 48 -13.47 -6.23 1.77
CA TYR A 48 -13.20 -5.95 0.36
C TYR A 48 -14.09 -6.83 -0.49
N CYS A 49 -14.96 -6.21 -1.27
CA CYS A 49 -15.99 -6.89 -2.04
C CYS A 49 -15.92 -6.49 -3.52
N PRO A 50 -15.92 -7.43 -4.47
CA PRO A 50 -16.08 -7.10 -5.88
C PRO A 50 -17.48 -6.54 -6.13
N GLN A 51 -17.60 -5.68 -7.13
CA GLN A 51 -18.83 -4.95 -7.42
C GLN A 51 -20.01 -5.90 -7.70
N CYS A 52 -19.78 -6.98 -8.42
CA CYS A 52 -20.81 -8.00 -8.76
C CYS A 52 -21.41 -8.70 -7.54
N LEU A 53 -20.69 -8.77 -6.41
CA LEU A 53 -21.14 -9.44 -5.19
C LEU A 53 -21.62 -8.48 -4.09
N SER A 54 -21.61 -7.19 -4.33
CA SER A 54 -21.95 -6.17 -3.33
C SER A 54 -23.36 -6.35 -2.74
N ALA A 55 -24.35 -6.67 -3.57
CA ALA A 55 -25.71 -6.93 -3.13
C ALA A 55 -25.82 -8.20 -2.23
N VAL A 56 -25.11 -9.27 -2.61
CA VAL A 56 -25.10 -10.52 -1.85
C VAL A 56 -24.44 -10.31 -0.49
N VAL A 57 -23.31 -9.59 -0.48
CA VAL A 57 -22.58 -9.26 0.76
C VAL A 57 -23.45 -8.40 1.69
N SER A 58 -24.11 -7.36 1.15
CA SER A 58 -25.00 -6.51 1.94
C SER A 58 -26.18 -7.26 2.54
N ALA A 59 -26.69 -8.29 1.86
CA ALA A 59 -27.81 -9.09 2.35
C ALA A 59 -27.41 -10.15 3.39
N ARG A 60 -26.17 -10.66 3.39
CA ARG A 60 -25.74 -11.79 4.21
C ARG A 60 -24.69 -11.46 5.27
N CYS A 61 -24.04 -10.31 5.15
CA CYS A 61 -22.99 -9.91 6.07
C CYS A 61 -23.49 -8.89 7.09
N ILE A 62 -23.20 -9.13 8.36
CA ILE A 62 -23.31 -8.14 9.42
C ILE A 62 -21.93 -7.50 9.56
N LEU A 63 -21.82 -6.22 9.23
CA LEU A 63 -20.56 -5.50 9.21
C LEU A 63 -20.48 -4.44 10.30
N ASN A 64 -19.53 -4.60 11.20
CA ASN A 64 -19.10 -3.57 12.14
C ASN A 64 -17.78 -2.97 11.63
N GLY A 65 -17.87 -1.95 10.75
CA GLY A 65 -16.69 -1.35 10.16
C GLY A 65 -16.91 -0.80 8.74
N LYS A 66 -15.97 -1.05 7.84
CA LYS A 66 -15.96 -0.51 6.47
C LYS A 66 -16.19 -1.57 5.40
N LEU A 67 -16.99 -1.22 4.38
CA LEU A 67 -17.10 -1.96 3.12
C LEU A 67 -16.37 -1.18 2.02
N ALA A 68 -15.38 -1.82 1.40
CA ALA A 68 -14.68 -1.31 0.25
C ALA A 68 -15.07 -2.15 -0.98
N VAL A 69 -15.73 -1.50 -1.95
CA VAL A 69 -16.15 -2.15 -3.19
C VAL A 69 -15.12 -1.85 -4.27
N TYR A 70 -14.65 -2.89 -4.97
CA TYR A 70 -13.67 -2.76 -6.03
C TYR A 70 -14.18 -3.33 -7.36
N PRO A 71 -13.66 -2.89 -8.53
CA PRO A 71 -14.06 -3.41 -9.83
C PRO A 71 -13.76 -4.90 -9.97
N ASP A 72 -14.64 -5.64 -10.66
CA ASP A 72 -14.59 -7.11 -10.72
C ASP A 72 -13.36 -7.65 -11.45
N ASP A 73 -12.83 -6.89 -12.41
CA ASP A 73 -11.64 -7.19 -13.21
C ASP A 73 -10.34 -6.69 -12.57
N ALA A 74 -10.44 -6.00 -11.43
CA ALA A 74 -9.29 -5.42 -10.77
C ALA A 74 -8.55 -6.42 -9.86
N VAL A 75 -7.23 -6.29 -9.83
CA VAL A 75 -6.40 -6.92 -8.82
C VAL A 75 -6.37 -6.05 -7.58
N LEU A 76 -6.97 -6.54 -6.49
CA LEU A 76 -6.96 -5.86 -5.21
C LEU A 76 -5.55 -5.88 -4.60
N LEU A 77 -4.99 -4.69 -4.38
CA LEU A 77 -3.73 -4.49 -3.66
C LEU A 77 -4.02 -3.96 -2.25
N PRO A 78 -3.97 -4.81 -1.23
CA PRO A 78 -4.27 -4.39 0.14
C PRO A 78 -3.10 -3.60 0.73
N GLY A 79 -3.40 -2.49 1.40
CA GLY A 79 -2.41 -1.66 2.09
C GLY A 79 -2.85 -0.20 2.15
N SER A 80 -2.22 0.59 3.02
CA SER A 80 -2.47 2.04 3.14
C SER A 80 -1.92 2.82 1.95
N SER A 81 -0.86 2.29 1.32
CA SER A 81 -0.29 2.85 0.10
C SER A 81 0.43 1.77 -0.70
N ILE A 82 0.45 1.93 -2.00
CA ILE A 82 1.15 1.04 -2.92
C ILE A 82 2.22 1.84 -3.65
N LYS A 83 3.48 1.42 -3.50
CA LYS A 83 4.60 2.05 -4.21
C LYS A 83 4.69 1.50 -5.62
N LEU A 84 4.65 2.40 -6.59
CA LEU A 84 4.96 2.12 -7.98
C LEU A 84 6.45 2.38 -8.19
N ASP A 85 7.23 1.32 -8.16
CA ASP A 85 8.67 1.32 -8.36
C ASP A 85 9.08 0.22 -9.35
N ASN A 86 10.37 0.10 -9.62
CA ASN A 86 10.87 -0.94 -10.51
C ASN A 86 10.63 -2.36 -9.96
N THR A 87 10.46 -2.53 -8.64
CA THR A 87 10.09 -3.82 -8.04
C THR A 87 8.65 -4.18 -8.38
N PHE A 88 7.74 -3.21 -8.31
CA PHE A 88 6.37 -3.39 -8.78
C PHE A 88 6.35 -3.71 -10.28
N LEU A 89 7.13 -2.96 -11.08
CA LEU A 89 7.23 -3.15 -12.54
C LEU A 89 7.61 -4.58 -12.91
N LEU A 90 8.52 -5.24 -12.18
CA LEU A 90 8.91 -6.63 -12.46
C LEU A 90 7.72 -7.60 -12.39
N ARG A 91 6.77 -7.36 -11.51
CA ARG A 91 5.59 -8.22 -11.26
C ARG A 91 4.34 -7.76 -11.98
N ALA A 92 4.34 -6.55 -12.49
CA ALA A 92 3.20 -5.95 -13.16
C ALA A 92 2.80 -6.72 -14.43
N GLN A 93 1.49 -6.91 -14.63
CA GLN A 93 0.86 -7.55 -15.79
C GLN A 93 -0.17 -6.60 -16.38
N SER A 94 -0.65 -6.88 -17.59
CA SER A 94 -1.72 -6.13 -18.23
C SER A 94 -3.05 -6.31 -17.49
N ARG A 95 -3.25 -5.54 -16.43
CA ARG A 95 -4.41 -5.61 -15.54
C ARG A 95 -4.70 -4.26 -14.90
N LEU A 96 -5.95 -4.10 -14.47
CA LEU A 96 -6.35 -3.03 -13.58
C LEU A 96 -5.91 -3.37 -12.14
N TYR A 97 -5.14 -2.48 -11.51
CA TYR A 97 -4.75 -2.59 -10.11
C TYR A 97 -5.56 -1.61 -9.27
N TRP A 98 -6.19 -2.10 -8.23
CA TRP A 98 -7.04 -1.29 -7.36
C TRP A 98 -6.49 -1.24 -5.93
N ASN A 99 -6.47 -0.04 -5.36
CA ASN A 99 -6.15 0.18 -3.94
C ASN A 99 -7.19 1.11 -3.30
N GLU A 100 -7.57 0.83 -2.07
CA GLU A 100 -8.58 1.61 -1.33
C GLU A 100 -8.10 3.03 -0.98
N HIS A 101 -6.80 3.25 -0.88
CA HIS A 101 -6.25 4.50 -0.37
C HIS A 101 -5.48 5.27 -1.43
N ARG A 102 -4.26 4.82 -1.78
CA ARG A 102 -3.41 5.59 -2.68
C ARG A 102 -2.31 4.78 -3.35
N PHE A 103 -1.87 5.29 -4.49
CA PHE A 103 -0.62 4.91 -5.14
C PHE A 103 0.45 5.98 -4.94
N LEU A 104 1.70 5.56 -4.84
CA LEU A 104 2.87 6.42 -4.69
C LEU A 104 3.87 6.12 -5.80
N ALA A 105 4.17 7.09 -6.67
CA ALA A 105 5.21 7.02 -7.67
C ALA A 105 6.15 8.21 -7.50
N VAL A 106 7.05 8.11 -6.54
CA VAL A 106 7.95 9.20 -6.13
C VAL A 106 9.43 8.93 -6.46
N ASP A 107 9.76 7.73 -6.94
CA ASP A 107 11.11 7.41 -7.42
C ASP A 107 11.24 7.79 -8.92
N PRO A 108 11.98 8.86 -9.26
CA PRO A 108 12.12 9.31 -10.65
C PRO A 108 12.83 8.30 -11.56
N ARG A 109 13.42 7.24 -11.00
CA ARG A 109 14.07 6.16 -11.75
C ARG A 109 13.10 5.09 -12.24
N LEU A 110 11.79 5.20 -11.94
CA LEU A 110 10.78 4.29 -12.44
C LEU A 110 10.74 4.33 -13.97
N ASP A 111 10.86 3.16 -14.60
CA ASP A 111 10.69 3.04 -16.04
C ASP A 111 9.20 3.08 -16.42
N THR A 112 8.70 4.29 -16.64
CA THR A 112 7.30 4.52 -17.01
C THR A 112 6.95 3.99 -18.39
N ALA A 113 7.91 3.97 -19.31
CA ALA A 113 7.69 3.44 -20.67
C ALA A 113 7.45 1.92 -20.61
N ALA A 114 8.26 1.20 -19.85
CA ALA A 114 8.07 -0.23 -19.62
C ALA A 114 6.75 -0.52 -18.88
N LEU A 115 6.34 0.33 -17.94
CA LEU A 115 5.06 0.18 -17.22
C LEU A 115 3.87 0.38 -18.16
N ALA A 116 3.91 1.41 -19.00
CA ALA A 116 2.89 1.67 -20.01
C ALA A 116 2.82 0.53 -21.06
N ALA A 117 3.97 0.05 -21.52
CA ALA A 117 4.06 -1.06 -22.48
C ALA A 117 3.44 -2.36 -21.94
N LYS A 118 3.42 -2.56 -20.62
CA LYS A 118 2.74 -3.69 -19.97
C LYS A 118 1.21 -3.57 -19.99
N GLY A 119 0.65 -2.42 -20.33
CA GLY A 119 -0.80 -2.21 -20.36
C GLY A 119 -1.43 -2.22 -18.96
N CYS A 120 -0.69 -1.78 -17.95
CA CYS A 120 -1.22 -1.63 -16.59
C CYS A 120 -2.13 -0.41 -16.50
N SER A 121 -3.18 -0.50 -15.70
CA SER A 121 -4.00 0.63 -15.27
C SER A 121 -4.17 0.59 -13.74
N PHE A 122 -4.44 1.74 -13.16
CA PHE A 122 -4.52 1.87 -11.70
C PHE A 122 -5.80 2.59 -11.31
N SER A 123 -6.39 2.19 -10.22
CA SER A 123 -7.56 2.85 -9.65
C SER A 123 -7.44 2.96 -8.14
N ALA A 124 -7.48 4.19 -7.65
CA ALA A 124 -7.52 4.52 -6.23
C ALA A 124 -8.11 5.92 -6.05
N PRO A 125 -8.57 6.30 -4.85
CA PRO A 125 -9.00 7.68 -4.58
C PRO A 125 -7.91 8.71 -4.82
N LYS A 126 -6.63 8.36 -4.54
CA LYS A 126 -5.50 9.29 -4.65
C LYS A 126 -4.28 8.65 -5.30
N ALA A 127 -3.50 9.45 -6.02
CA ALA A 127 -2.17 9.07 -6.47
C ALA A 127 -1.19 10.23 -6.26
N ILE A 128 -0.04 9.94 -5.67
CA ILE A 128 1.05 10.89 -5.44
C ILE A 128 2.16 10.56 -6.43
N LEU A 129 2.43 11.49 -7.34
CA LEU A 129 3.36 11.31 -8.43
C LEU A 129 4.45 12.39 -8.35
N CYS A 130 5.71 12.04 -8.58
CA CYS A 130 6.73 13.06 -8.75
C CYS A 130 6.58 13.74 -10.13
N ALA A 131 7.02 14.99 -10.20
CA ALA A 131 6.77 15.86 -11.35
C ALA A 131 7.28 15.28 -12.67
N SER A 132 8.44 14.62 -12.65
CA SER A 132 9.03 14.00 -13.85
C SER A 132 8.23 12.81 -14.39
N LEU A 133 7.51 12.06 -13.53
CA LEU A 133 6.73 10.87 -13.91
C LEU A 133 5.27 11.19 -14.23
N ALA A 134 4.74 12.31 -13.72
CA ALA A 134 3.34 12.64 -13.80
C ALA A 134 2.77 12.61 -15.23
N PRO A 135 3.44 13.17 -16.28
CA PRO A 135 2.89 13.16 -17.65
C PRO A 135 2.70 11.74 -18.22
N ALA A 136 3.58 10.81 -17.83
CA ALA A 136 3.53 9.44 -18.33
C ALA A 136 2.58 8.55 -17.51
N LEU A 137 2.44 8.82 -16.21
CA LEU A 137 1.61 7.99 -15.33
C LEU A 137 0.15 8.47 -15.22
N ALA A 138 -0.11 9.78 -15.34
CA ALA A 138 -1.46 10.31 -15.22
C ALA A 138 -2.49 9.59 -16.13
N PRO A 139 -2.19 9.27 -17.40
CA PRO A 139 -3.13 8.57 -18.27
C PRO A 139 -3.46 7.13 -17.82
N LEU A 140 -2.69 6.56 -16.91
CA LEU A 140 -2.93 5.20 -16.39
C LEU A 140 -3.94 5.18 -15.23
N PHE A 141 -4.36 6.35 -14.76
CA PHE A 141 -5.37 6.53 -13.71
C PHE A 141 -6.68 7.05 -14.30
N PRO A 142 -7.84 6.66 -13.76
CA PRO A 142 -9.12 7.24 -14.17
C PRO A 142 -9.24 8.70 -13.68
N ASP A 143 -10.09 9.47 -14.35
CA ASP A 143 -10.36 10.88 -13.99
C ASP A 143 -10.89 11.08 -12.57
N SER A 144 -11.44 10.03 -11.98
CA SER A 144 -11.93 10.03 -10.59
C SER A 144 -10.81 10.00 -9.55
N THR A 145 -9.57 9.71 -9.95
CA THR A 145 -8.41 9.69 -9.04
C THR A 145 -7.86 11.09 -8.82
N GLU A 146 -7.77 11.53 -7.57
CA GLU A 146 -7.09 12.77 -7.20
C GLU A 146 -5.57 12.62 -7.40
N LEU A 147 -5.00 13.35 -8.37
CA LEU A 147 -3.57 13.35 -8.64
C LEU A 147 -2.88 14.47 -7.86
N ILE A 148 -1.94 14.09 -6.99
CA ILE A 148 -1.10 15.01 -6.23
C ILE A 148 0.31 14.96 -6.82
N ILE A 149 0.75 16.07 -7.42
CA ILE A 149 2.07 16.15 -8.02
C ILE A 149 3.03 16.79 -7.02
N VAL A 150 4.15 16.10 -6.74
CA VAL A 150 5.19 16.56 -5.82
C VAL A 150 6.51 16.76 -6.57
N PRO A 151 7.40 17.67 -6.12
CA PRO A 151 8.72 17.84 -6.71
C PRO A 151 9.52 16.54 -6.68
N ASP A 152 10.41 16.36 -7.67
CA ASP A 152 11.31 15.22 -7.70
C ASP A 152 12.22 15.21 -6.46
N GLY A 153 12.46 14.02 -5.91
CA GLY A 153 13.24 13.87 -4.69
C GLY A 153 12.44 14.10 -3.39
N THR A 154 11.11 14.33 -3.47
CA THR A 154 10.27 14.40 -2.28
C THR A 154 10.23 13.03 -1.59
N ALA A 155 10.57 13.01 -0.30
CA ALA A 155 10.37 11.84 0.55
C ALA A 155 8.93 11.81 1.07
N VAL A 156 8.21 10.72 0.80
CA VAL A 156 6.89 10.49 1.39
C VAL A 156 7.04 9.59 2.60
N VAL A 157 6.68 10.11 3.75
CA VAL A 157 6.69 9.39 5.03
C VAL A 157 5.30 8.83 5.28
N GLU A 158 5.20 7.55 5.57
CA GLU A 158 3.93 6.84 5.78
C GLU A 158 3.60 6.66 7.27
N ASP A 159 4.62 6.74 8.12
CA ASP A 159 4.52 6.61 9.57
C ASP A 159 4.99 7.90 10.27
N ASP A 160 4.82 7.98 11.58
CA ASP A 160 5.33 9.08 12.39
C ASP A 160 6.85 9.16 12.27
N LEU A 161 7.34 10.27 11.74
CA LEU A 161 8.77 10.56 11.59
C LEU A 161 9.20 11.60 12.59
N GLU A 162 10.10 11.23 13.51
CA GLU A 162 10.82 12.21 14.31
C GLU A 162 11.94 12.85 13.46
N LEU A 163 11.75 14.11 13.10
CA LEU A 163 12.75 14.88 12.38
C LEU A 163 13.72 15.49 13.39
N PHE A 164 14.93 14.94 13.48
CA PHE A 164 16.03 15.59 14.19
C PHE A 164 16.64 16.66 13.27
N PRO A 165 16.94 17.87 13.79
CA PRO A 165 17.65 18.85 12.99
C PRO A 165 18.97 18.25 12.53
N ALA A 166 19.24 18.32 11.21
CA ALA A 166 20.51 17.89 10.67
C ALA A 166 21.63 18.67 11.37
N PRO A 167 22.75 18.03 11.76
CA PRO A 167 23.88 18.74 12.31
C PRO A 167 24.36 19.79 11.29
N VAL A 168 24.38 21.05 11.71
CA VAL A 168 24.86 22.14 10.86
C VAL A 168 26.37 21.96 10.68
N TRP A 169 26.74 21.46 9.51
CA TRP A 169 28.15 21.39 9.12
C TRP A 169 28.65 22.79 8.80
N HIS A 170 29.42 23.40 9.70
CA HIS A 170 30.17 24.61 9.41
C HIS A 170 31.45 24.23 8.65
N PRO A 171 31.59 24.63 7.38
CA PRO A 171 32.78 24.29 6.59
C PRO A 171 34.10 24.85 7.14
N SER A 172 34.04 25.79 8.07
CA SER A 172 35.20 26.47 8.65
C SER A 172 35.99 25.66 9.70
N LEU A 173 35.53 24.47 10.07
CA LEU A 173 36.21 23.65 11.09
C LEU A 173 36.98 22.44 10.54
N CYS A 174 37.01 22.26 9.23
CA CYS A 174 37.76 21.18 8.56
C CYS A 174 38.99 21.64 7.79
N ALA A 175 39.71 22.63 8.30
CA ALA A 175 41.04 22.93 7.81
C ALA A 175 42.10 22.12 8.60
N GLY A 176 42.27 20.86 8.20
CA GLY A 176 43.40 20.05 8.67
C GLY A 176 43.02 18.76 9.36
N ARG A 177 43.27 17.68 8.63
CA ARG A 177 43.25 16.25 9.00
C ARG A 177 41.93 15.51 8.87
N CYS A 178 41.95 14.56 7.93
CA CYS A 178 40.93 13.53 7.75
C CYS A 178 40.67 12.78 9.05
N CYS A 179 39.51 13.00 9.64
CA CYS A 179 39.02 12.16 10.73
C CYS A 179 38.40 10.91 10.11
N HIS A 180 39.15 9.81 10.07
CA HIS A 180 38.57 8.49 9.88
C HIS A 180 37.79 8.13 11.15
N PRO A 181 36.53 7.69 11.06
CA PRO A 181 35.81 7.17 12.23
C PRO A 181 36.44 5.84 12.64
N ARG A 182 37.17 5.84 13.76
CA ARG A 182 37.59 4.61 14.44
C ARG A 182 36.32 3.90 14.94
N ARG A 183 36.10 2.69 14.44
CA ARG A 183 35.10 1.78 15.01
C ARG A 183 35.54 1.37 16.42
N GLU A 184 35.03 2.06 17.41
CA GLU A 184 35.09 1.58 18.79
C GLU A 184 33.93 0.63 19.08
N ARG A 185 34.26 -0.57 19.56
CA ARG A 185 33.29 -1.55 20.06
C ARG A 185 32.60 -0.94 21.29
N ARG A 186 31.29 -0.83 21.26
CA ARG A 186 30.46 -0.41 22.39
C ARG A 186 30.59 -1.42 23.53
N PRO A 187 30.88 -1.03 24.76
CA PRO A 187 30.54 -1.82 25.93
C PRO A 187 29.05 -1.72 26.19
N ALA A 188 28.43 -2.86 26.52
CA ALA A 188 27.01 -2.92 26.85
C ALA A 188 26.75 -2.08 28.11
N GLY A 189 25.83 -1.10 27.99
CA GLY A 189 25.23 -0.47 29.19
C GLY A 189 25.45 1.03 29.41
N SER A 190 25.67 1.88 28.40
CA SER A 190 25.65 3.32 28.61
C SER A 190 24.90 4.08 27.54
N ASP A 191 23.75 4.62 27.93
CA ASP A 191 22.92 5.59 27.18
C ASP A 191 23.56 6.98 27.14
N ARG A 192 24.81 7.11 26.70
CA ARG A 192 25.44 8.42 26.50
C ARG A 192 25.87 8.57 25.07
N ILE A 193 25.30 9.56 24.41
CA ILE A 193 25.66 10.07 23.09
C ILE A 193 27.16 10.39 23.10
N PRO A 194 27.99 9.88 22.17
CA PRO A 194 29.38 10.26 22.09
C PRO A 194 29.49 11.73 21.69
N ALA A 195 30.02 12.55 22.53
CA ALA A 195 30.40 13.92 22.22
C ALA A 195 31.58 13.90 21.23
N CYS A 196 31.30 14.07 19.96
CA CYS A 196 32.27 14.51 18.97
C CYS A 196 32.41 16.04 19.07
N TYR A 197 33.01 16.53 20.17
CA TYR A 197 33.42 17.93 20.31
C TYR A 197 34.76 17.96 21.00
N ARG A 198 35.81 18.06 20.20
CA ARG A 198 36.96 18.95 20.29
C ARG A 198 37.96 18.60 19.20
#